data_c166f50de66c1d6db38760d15985e665
#
_entry.id   c166f50de66c1d6db38760d15985e665
#
_cell.length_a   1.000
_cell.length_b   1.000
_cell.length_c   1.000
_cell.angle_alpha   90.00
_cell.angle_beta   90.00
_cell.angle_gamma   90.00
#
_symmetry.space_group_name_H-M   'P 1'
#
loop_
_entity.id
_entity.type
_entity.pdbx_description
1 polymer ?
#
loop_
_entity_poly.entity_id
_entity_poly.type
_entity_poly.pdbx_seq_one_letter_code
_entity_poly.pdbx_strand_id
1 'polypeptide(L)'
;PELGAIGRGEDMQITTYLEHSVQSELSGNVIDLCPVGALTSKPYVFEARPWELKKTETIDVMDAVGSNIRVDTYDWEVKRVLPIINEDINEEWISDKTRYACDGLLNQRIDTPYIKYNNKFEKASWDEVYKIIKSKIENTDSKKICGFVGDLSNMEASFIFKEFMERTINTKNYESRSIK
;
A
#
# COMPACT_ATOMS: atom_id res chain seq x y z
N PRO A 1 -26.74 -3.21 13.20
CA PRO A 1 -25.53 -4.02 13.12
C PRO A 1 -25.46 -4.73 11.78
N GLU A 2 -24.31 -4.67 11.11
CA GLU A 2 -24.10 -5.30 9.79
C GLU A 2 -23.80 -6.79 9.92
N LEU A 3 -23.18 -7.20 11.02
CA LEU A 3 -22.85 -8.57 11.35
C LEU A 3 -23.58 -9.00 12.63
N GLY A 4 -24.10 -10.18 12.64
CA GLY A 4 -24.83 -10.73 13.78
C GLY A 4 -24.83 -12.25 13.80
N ALA A 5 -25.49 -12.83 14.81
CA ALA A 5 -25.68 -14.25 14.92
C ALA A 5 -27.16 -14.59 14.78
N ILE A 6 -27.46 -15.61 14.00
CA ILE A 6 -28.82 -16.20 13.86
C ILE A 6 -28.82 -17.59 14.48
N GLY A 7 -29.90 -17.93 15.15
CA GLY A 7 -30.02 -19.21 15.86
C GLY A 7 -29.36 -19.19 17.25
N ARG A 8 -29.20 -20.35 17.85
CA ARG A 8 -28.54 -20.55 19.13
C ARG A 8 -27.98 -21.96 19.25
N GLY A 9 -27.02 -22.15 20.16
CA GLY A 9 -26.41 -23.47 20.37
C GLY A 9 -25.61 -23.92 19.16
N GLU A 10 -25.70 -25.19 18.82
CA GLU A 10 -24.96 -25.81 17.70
C GLU A 10 -25.38 -25.27 16.31
N ASP A 11 -26.61 -24.74 16.21
CA ASP A 11 -27.15 -24.17 14.96
C ASP A 11 -26.87 -22.67 14.79
N MET A 12 -26.03 -22.09 15.64
CA MET A 12 -25.70 -20.66 15.55
C MET A 12 -24.86 -20.39 14.32
N GLN A 13 -25.33 -19.44 13.50
CA GLN A 13 -24.60 -18.96 12.30
C GLN A 13 -24.29 -17.48 12.43
N ILE A 14 -23.03 -17.13 12.20
CA ILE A 14 -22.61 -15.74 12.07
C ILE A 14 -22.82 -15.32 10.62
N THR A 15 -23.66 -14.31 10.41
CA THR A 15 -24.03 -13.85 9.08
C THR A 15 -24.33 -12.35 9.06
N THR A 16 -24.40 -11.79 7.86
CA THR A 16 -24.85 -10.41 7.65
C THR A 16 -26.37 -10.36 7.45
N TYR A 17 -26.98 -9.23 7.81
CA TYR A 17 -28.40 -9.03 7.60
C TYR A 17 -28.70 -8.82 6.11
N LEU A 18 -29.60 -9.61 5.54
CA LEU A 18 -30.04 -9.53 4.13
C LEU A 18 -28.87 -9.46 3.13
N GLU A 19 -27.84 -10.25 3.33
CA GLU A 19 -26.66 -10.31 2.46
C GLU A 19 -25.91 -8.97 2.29
N HIS A 20 -26.16 -7.99 3.19
CA HIS A 20 -25.39 -6.76 3.20
C HIS A 20 -23.93 -7.04 3.56
N SER A 21 -23.02 -6.45 2.81
CA SER A 21 -21.60 -6.51 3.14
C SER A 21 -21.28 -5.63 4.35
N VAL A 22 -20.31 -6.03 5.15
CA VAL A 22 -19.70 -5.15 6.16
C VAL A 22 -18.91 -4.09 5.45
N GLN A 23 -19.25 -2.81 5.63
CA GLN A 23 -18.67 -1.69 4.87
C GLN A 23 -17.61 -0.89 5.65
N SER A 24 -17.24 -1.35 6.85
CA SER A 24 -16.19 -0.71 7.63
C SER A 24 -14.82 -0.90 6.99
N GLU A 25 -14.01 0.16 6.95
CA GLU A 25 -12.60 0.11 6.54
C GLU A 25 -11.71 -0.70 7.51
N LEU A 26 -12.27 -1.17 8.62
CA LEU A 26 -11.65 -2.00 9.63
C LEU A 26 -12.23 -3.42 9.67
N SER A 27 -13.02 -3.79 8.68
CA SER A 27 -13.80 -5.05 8.69
C SER A 27 -12.92 -6.30 8.77
N GLY A 28 -11.73 -6.27 8.19
CA GLY A 28 -10.79 -7.39 8.21
C GLY A 28 -10.27 -7.76 9.61
N ASN A 29 -10.35 -6.86 10.59
CA ASN A 29 -9.92 -7.17 11.96
C ASN A 29 -10.81 -8.21 12.66
N VAL A 30 -12.04 -8.36 12.20
CA VAL A 30 -12.93 -9.41 12.71
C VAL A 30 -12.35 -10.82 12.52
N ILE A 31 -11.52 -11.00 11.49
CA ILE A 31 -10.81 -12.25 11.23
C ILE A 31 -9.81 -12.57 12.33
N ASP A 32 -9.05 -11.56 12.77
CA ASP A 32 -8.03 -11.72 13.82
C ASP A 32 -8.66 -11.93 15.20
N LEU A 33 -9.84 -11.36 15.44
CA LEU A 33 -10.60 -11.51 16.67
C LEU A 33 -11.29 -12.89 16.79
N CYS A 34 -11.47 -13.60 15.69
CA CYS A 34 -12.12 -14.89 15.67
C CYS A 34 -11.19 -16.00 16.18
N PRO A 35 -11.39 -16.55 17.41
CA PRO A 35 -10.42 -17.47 18.00
C PRO A 35 -10.45 -18.87 17.41
N VAL A 36 -11.47 -19.19 16.60
CA VAL A 36 -11.74 -20.56 16.14
C VAL A 36 -11.63 -20.75 14.62
N GLY A 37 -11.23 -19.72 13.88
CA GLY A 37 -11.09 -19.78 12.42
C GLY A 37 -12.42 -19.94 11.67
N ALA A 38 -13.53 -19.52 12.27
CA ALA A 38 -14.83 -19.45 11.59
C ALA A 38 -14.86 -18.32 10.58
N LEU A 39 -14.16 -17.22 10.86
CA LEU A 39 -13.93 -16.12 9.94
C LEU A 39 -12.50 -16.20 9.42
N THR A 40 -12.35 -16.18 8.11
CA THR A 40 -11.05 -16.33 7.45
C THR A 40 -10.87 -15.27 6.37
N SER A 41 -9.61 -14.93 6.09
CA SER A 41 -9.26 -14.06 4.98
C SER A 41 -9.35 -14.84 3.67
N LYS A 42 -10.29 -14.51 2.81
CA LYS A 42 -10.49 -15.18 1.53
C LYS A 42 -9.23 -15.21 0.64
N PRO A 43 -8.41 -14.14 0.57
CA PRO A 43 -7.17 -14.17 -0.22
C PRO A 43 -6.10 -15.10 0.35
N TYR A 44 -6.13 -15.39 1.66
CA TYR A 44 -5.08 -16.16 2.33
C TYR A 44 -5.47 -17.61 2.63
N VAL A 45 -6.77 -17.91 2.78
CA VAL A 45 -7.22 -19.24 3.17
C VAL A 45 -6.71 -20.30 2.19
N PHE A 46 -6.07 -21.37 2.70
CA PHE A 46 -5.44 -22.47 1.95
C PHE A 46 -4.18 -22.14 1.15
N GLU A 47 -3.67 -20.90 1.22
CA GLU A 47 -2.46 -20.49 0.47
C GLU A 47 -1.16 -21.02 1.10
N ALA A 48 -1.04 -20.98 2.42
CA ALA A 48 0.14 -21.45 3.13
C ALA A 48 -0.17 -21.83 4.58
N ARG A 49 0.72 -22.64 5.17
CA ARG A 49 0.64 -22.97 6.60
C ARG A 49 1.40 -21.93 7.43
N PRO A 50 0.94 -21.60 8.65
CA PRO A 50 1.57 -20.57 9.48
C PRO A 50 3.06 -20.81 9.80
N TRP A 51 3.51 -22.06 9.81
CA TRP A 51 4.91 -22.43 10.07
C TRP A 51 5.82 -22.35 8.85
N GLU A 52 5.26 -22.26 7.65
CA GLU A 52 6.00 -22.09 6.40
C GLU A 52 6.33 -20.61 6.14
N LEU A 53 5.67 -19.71 6.86
CA LEU A 53 5.78 -18.28 6.62
C LEU A 53 6.99 -17.68 7.32
N LYS A 54 7.74 -16.87 6.59
CA LYS A 54 8.72 -15.95 7.17
C LYS A 54 8.00 -14.71 7.65
N LYS A 55 8.15 -14.40 8.95
CA LYS A 55 7.51 -13.27 9.62
C LYS A 55 8.47 -12.11 9.74
N THR A 56 8.08 -10.94 9.28
CA THR A 56 8.87 -9.71 9.37
C THR A 56 8.02 -8.61 9.99
N GLU A 57 8.47 -8.07 11.11
CA GLU A 57 7.84 -6.93 11.78
C GLU A 57 8.30 -5.62 11.12
N THR A 58 7.37 -4.72 10.90
CA THR A 58 7.62 -3.43 10.27
C THR A 58 6.50 -2.43 10.61
N ILE A 59 6.56 -1.26 10.00
CA ILE A 59 5.57 -0.20 10.13
C ILE A 59 4.82 -0.07 8.80
N ASP A 60 3.51 0.16 8.87
CA ASP A 60 2.69 0.43 7.71
C ASP A 60 3.06 1.76 7.04
N VAL A 61 3.12 1.72 5.71
CA VAL A 61 3.41 2.89 4.87
C VAL A 61 2.19 3.32 4.04
N MET A 62 1.06 2.65 4.22
CA MET A 62 -0.15 2.91 3.43
C MET A 62 -1.01 4.04 3.98
N ASP A 63 -0.77 4.43 5.22
CA ASP A 63 -1.43 5.57 5.87
C ASP A 63 -0.46 6.33 6.79
N ALA A 64 -0.95 7.42 7.40
CA ALA A 64 -0.16 8.28 8.28
C ALA A 64 -0.20 7.86 9.76
N VAL A 65 -0.90 6.80 10.11
CA VAL A 65 -0.99 6.31 11.50
C VAL A 65 0.33 5.69 11.94
N GLY A 66 1.03 5.03 11.02
CA GLY A 66 2.27 4.31 11.32
C GLY A 66 2.01 3.03 12.10
N SER A 67 0.93 2.34 11.77
CA SER A 67 0.51 1.09 12.41
C SER A 67 1.63 0.05 12.41
N ASN A 68 1.82 -0.61 13.54
CA ASN A 68 2.78 -1.70 13.67
C ASN A 68 2.19 -2.96 13.05
N ILE A 69 2.90 -3.53 12.10
CA ILE A 69 2.43 -4.65 11.31
C ILE A 69 3.46 -5.77 11.23
N ARG A 70 2.97 -6.97 11.00
CA ARG A 70 3.76 -8.14 10.65
C ARG A 70 3.42 -8.57 9.23
N VAL A 71 4.42 -8.59 8.38
CA VAL A 71 4.32 -9.08 7.01
C VAL A 71 4.76 -10.52 6.97
N ASP A 72 3.86 -11.41 6.58
CA ASP A 72 4.09 -12.82 6.45
C ASP A 72 4.34 -13.17 4.97
N THR A 73 5.52 -13.68 4.65
CA THR A 73 5.94 -14.03 3.28
C THR A 73 6.18 -15.52 3.13
N TYR A 74 5.89 -16.04 1.94
CA TYR A 74 6.29 -17.37 1.49
C TYR A 74 7.04 -17.21 0.17
N ASP A 75 8.26 -17.73 0.12
CA ASP A 75 9.20 -17.44 -0.96
C ASP A 75 9.39 -15.94 -1.16
N TRP A 76 9.02 -15.42 -2.33
CA TRP A 76 9.13 -14.00 -2.71
C TRP A 76 7.79 -13.25 -2.66
N GLU A 77 6.74 -13.89 -2.15
CA GLU A 77 5.40 -13.31 -2.10
C GLU A 77 4.98 -12.93 -0.70
N VAL A 78 4.35 -11.77 -0.57
CA VAL A 78 3.62 -11.39 0.63
C VAL A 78 2.29 -12.14 0.63
N LYS A 79 2.07 -13.01 1.61
CA LYS A 79 0.85 -13.80 1.71
C LYS A 79 -0.22 -13.14 2.57
N ARG A 80 0.19 -12.41 3.60
CA ARG A 80 -0.73 -11.63 4.44
C ARG A 80 -0.01 -10.57 5.25
N VAL A 81 -0.77 -9.58 5.69
CA VAL A 81 -0.36 -8.54 6.64
C VAL A 81 -1.27 -8.62 7.85
N LEU A 82 -0.68 -8.64 9.04
CA LEU A 82 -1.39 -8.72 10.32
C LEU A 82 -0.97 -7.57 11.24
N PRO A 83 -1.84 -7.10 12.14
CA PRO A 83 -1.46 -6.13 13.14
C PRO A 83 -0.48 -6.71 14.16
N ILE A 84 0.37 -5.85 14.72
CA ILE A 84 1.09 -6.10 15.96
C ILE A 84 0.53 -5.14 17.00
N ILE A 85 0.27 -5.66 18.19
CA ILE A 85 -0.27 -4.88 19.30
C ILE A 85 0.70 -3.76 19.67
N ASN A 86 0.22 -2.53 19.59
CA ASN A 86 0.88 -1.35 20.10
C ASN A 86 -0.17 -0.37 20.64
N GLU A 87 -0.31 -0.35 21.98
CA GLU A 87 -1.33 0.42 22.68
C GLU A 87 -1.25 1.94 22.43
N ASP A 88 -0.06 2.45 22.10
CA ASP A 88 0.15 3.89 21.87
C ASP A 88 -0.18 4.34 20.44
N ILE A 89 -0.28 3.42 19.49
CA ILE A 89 -0.39 3.76 18.06
C ILE A 89 -1.63 3.16 17.42
N ASN A 90 -1.70 1.86 17.28
CA ASN A 90 -2.75 1.15 16.54
C ASN A 90 -3.53 0.14 17.36
N GLU A 91 -3.24 0.02 18.65
CA GLU A 91 -3.82 -1.03 19.50
C GLU A 91 -3.69 -2.40 18.82
N GLU A 92 -4.79 -3.05 18.50
CA GLU A 92 -4.85 -4.36 17.81
C GLU A 92 -5.31 -4.23 16.34
N TRP A 93 -5.43 -3.00 15.83
CA TRP A 93 -6.16 -2.73 14.59
C TRP A 93 -5.23 -2.36 13.43
N ILE A 94 -5.61 -2.76 12.23
CA ILE A 94 -5.09 -2.21 10.96
C ILE A 94 -6.25 -1.97 9.98
N SER A 95 -6.06 -1.04 9.08
CA SER A 95 -7.04 -0.80 8.02
C SER A 95 -7.09 -1.95 7.01
N ASP A 96 -8.23 -2.16 6.37
CA ASP A 96 -8.37 -3.12 5.28
C ASP A 96 -7.44 -2.79 4.11
N LYS A 97 -7.17 -1.50 3.88
CA LYS A 97 -6.18 -1.04 2.92
C LYS A 97 -4.78 -1.60 3.23
N THR A 98 -4.33 -1.48 4.47
CA THR A 98 -3.05 -2.05 4.93
C THR A 98 -3.02 -3.56 4.76
N ARG A 99 -4.12 -4.21 5.14
CA ARG A 99 -4.24 -5.67 5.12
C ARG A 99 -4.18 -6.26 3.72
N TYR A 100 -4.81 -5.62 2.72
CA TYR A 100 -5.04 -6.18 1.39
C TYR A 100 -4.25 -5.49 0.27
N ALA A 101 -3.63 -4.34 0.50
CA ALA A 101 -2.86 -3.64 -0.53
C ALA A 101 -1.65 -4.43 -1.05
N CYS A 102 -1.20 -5.45 -0.31
CA CYS A 102 -0.11 -6.33 -0.73
C CYS A 102 -0.39 -7.10 -2.02
N ASP A 103 -1.65 -7.31 -2.39
CA ASP A 103 -2.04 -7.97 -3.64
C ASP A 103 -1.49 -7.23 -4.88
N GLY A 104 -1.32 -5.91 -4.78
CA GLY A 104 -0.75 -5.08 -5.83
C GLY A 104 0.77 -5.24 -6.02
N LEU A 105 1.48 -5.88 -5.09
CA LEU A 105 2.95 -5.98 -5.16
C LEU A 105 3.46 -6.85 -6.31
N LEU A 106 2.69 -7.82 -6.73
CA LEU A 106 3.04 -8.75 -7.81
C LEU A 106 2.41 -8.40 -9.16
N ASN A 107 1.42 -7.49 -9.18
CA ASN A 107 0.63 -7.22 -10.36
C ASN A 107 0.98 -5.85 -10.97
N GLN A 108 1.25 -5.86 -12.28
CA GLN A 108 1.42 -4.65 -13.10
C GLN A 108 2.46 -3.66 -12.56
N ARG A 109 3.49 -4.13 -11.87
CA ARG A 109 4.59 -3.28 -11.37
C ARG A 109 5.51 -2.89 -12.51
N ILE A 110 5.89 -1.61 -12.53
CA ILE A 110 6.94 -1.10 -13.41
C ILE A 110 8.27 -1.36 -12.74
N ASP A 111 9.06 -2.28 -13.28
CA ASP A 111 10.38 -2.70 -12.78
C ASP A 111 11.54 -2.07 -13.56
N THR A 112 11.25 -1.54 -14.73
CA THR A 112 12.23 -0.89 -15.63
C THR A 112 11.69 0.43 -16.14
N PRO A 113 12.53 1.43 -16.41
CA PRO A 113 12.07 2.66 -17.01
C PRO A 113 11.67 2.47 -18.47
N TYR A 114 10.71 3.28 -18.91
CA TYR A 114 10.25 3.32 -20.29
C TYR A 114 10.33 4.73 -20.85
N ILE A 115 10.76 4.84 -22.09
CA ILE A 115 10.78 6.09 -22.85
C ILE A 115 9.77 5.98 -23.99
N LYS A 116 9.02 7.05 -24.22
CA LYS A 116 8.03 7.10 -25.29
C LYS A 116 8.64 7.69 -26.56
N TYR A 117 8.83 6.85 -27.58
CA TYR A 117 9.21 7.23 -28.93
C TYR A 117 8.06 6.98 -29.90
N ASN A 118 7.72 7.94 -30.73
CA ASN A 118 6.67 7.79 -31.78
C ASN A 118 5.38 7.12 -31.25
N ASN A 119 4.90 7.54 -30.08
CA ASN A 119 3.73 6.99 -29.39
C ASN A 119 3.86 5.54 -28.89
N LYS A 120 5.04 4.92 -28.94
CA LYS A 120 5.31 3.60 -28.36
C LYS A 120 6.23 3.72 -27.15
N PHE A 121 5.96 2.92 -26.12
CA PHE A 121 6.84 2.82 -24.95
C PHE A 121 7.89 1.75 -25.22
N GLU A 122 9.16 2.12 -25.05
CA GLU A 122 10.32 1.24 -25.21
C GLU A 122 11.08 1.18 -23.88
N LYS A 123 11.58 0.00 -23.52
CA LYS A 123 12.42 -0.17 -22.32
C LYS A 123 13.71 0.63 -22.50
N ALA A 124 14.16 1.29 -21.45
CA ALA A 124 15.36 2.10 -21.46
C ALA A 124 16.22 1.85 -20.22
N SER A 125 17.49 2.18 -20.30
CA SER A 125 18.36 2.21 -19.13
C SER A 125 18.16 3.51 -18.32
N TRP A 126 18.49 3.48 -17.03
CA TRP A 126 18.44 4.67 -16.18
C TRP A 126 19.35 5.80 -16.70
N ASP A 127 20.52 5.46 -17.27
CA ASP A 127 21.44 6.44 -17.84
C ASP A 127 20.84 7.19 -19.04
N GLU A 128 20.10 6.49 -19.89
CA GLU A 128 19.39 7.11 -21.00
C GLU A 128 18.26 8.02 -20.50
N VAL A 129 17.49 7.56 -19.52
CA VAL A 129 16.42 8.35 -18.91
C VAL A 129 16.96 9.63 -18.29
N TYR A 130 18.05 9.55 -17.51
CA TYR A 130 18.66 10.74 -16.89
C TYR A 130 19.19 11.73 -17.92
N LYS A 131 19.79 11.28 -19.03
CA LYS A 131 20.22 12.15 -20.13
C LYS A 131 19.05 12.91 -20.75
N ILE A 132 17.93 12.21 -20.99
CA ILE A 132 16.73 12.82 -21.56
C ILE A 132 16.11 13.82 -20.59
N ILE A 133 15.97 13.46 -19.31
CA ILE A 133 15.43 14.36 -18.28
C ILE A 133 16.29 15.62 -18.18
N LYS A 134 17.61 15.45 -18.07
CA LYS A 134 18.56 16.57 -18.02
C LYS A 134 18.40 17.51 -19.22
N SER A 135 18.41 16.96 -20.43
CA SER A 135 18.23 17.74 -21.65
C SER A 135 16.89 18.49 -21.69
N LYS A 136 15.80 17.85 -21.23
CA LYS A 136 14.49 18.51 -21.16
C LYS A 136 14.46 19.64 -20.13
N ILE A 137 15.07 19.46 -18.97
CA ILE A 137 15.16 20.50 -17.93
C ILE A 137 15.96 21.69 -18.44
N GLU A 138 17.13 21.45 -19.05
CA GLU A 138 18.00 22.50 -19.57
C GLU A 138 17.34 23.31 -20.69
N ASN A 139 16.47 22.70 -21.49
CA ASN A 139 15.76 23.35 -22.61
C ASN A 139 14.38 23.92 -22.25
N THR A 140 13.96 23.83 -20.97
CA THR A 140 12.65 24.30 -20.54
C THR A 140 12.78 25.40 -19.49
N ASP A 141 12.01 26.48 -19.65
CA ASP A 141 11.93 27.53 -18.63
C ASP A 141 11.50 26.93 -17.28
N SER A 142 12.25 27.20 -16.21
CA SER A 142 11.97 26.70 -14.86
C SER A 142 10.55 26.99 -14.37
N LYS A 143 9.96 28.11 -14.79
CA LYS A 143 8.57 28.46 -14.46
C LYS A 143 7.51 27.54 -15.08
N LYS A 144 7.89 26.81 -16.14
CA LYS A 144 7.02 25.83 -16.81
C LYS A 144 7.20 24.41 -16.29
N ILE A 145 8.15 24.19 -15.39
CA ILE A 145 8.38 22.90 -14.76
C ILE A 145 7.60 22.84 -13.46
N CYS A 146 6.82 21.78 -13.30
CA CYS A 146 6.05 21.47 -12.09
C CYS A 146 6.39 20.07 -11.62
N GLY A 147 6.48 19.87 -10.32
CA GLY A 147 6.76 18.58 -9.71
C GLY A 147 5.68 18.14 -8.72
N PHE A 148 5.41 16.84 -8.71
CA PHE A 148 4.48 16.23 -7.78
C PHE A 148 5.14 15.07 -7.03
N VAL A 149 4.90 15.00 -5.74
CA VAL A 149 5.30 13.88 -4.87
C VAL A 149 4.03 13.12 -4.48
N GLY A 150 4.06 11.81 -4.61
CA GLY A 150 2.93 10.97 -4.23
C GLY A 150 2.75 10.84 -2.71
N ASP A 151 1.54 10.58 -2.27
CA ASP A 151 1.15 10.49 -0.85
C ASP A 151 1.89 9.37 -0.08
N LEU A 152 2.41 8.37 -0.79
CA LEU A 152 3.16 7.24 -0.21
C LEU A 152 4.69 7.47 -0.22
N SER A 153 5.15 8.66 -0.57
CA SER A 153 6.57 9.01 -0.52
C SER A 153 6.99 9.28 0.92
N ASN A 154 8.15 8.75 1.30
CA ASN A 154 8.72 9.03 2.62
C ASN A 154 9.21 10.48 2.73
N MET A 155 9.46 10.92 3.95
CA MET A 155 9.87 12.30 4.25
C MET A 155 11.20 12.65 3.56
N GLU A 156 12.14 11.71 3.54
CA GLU A 156 13.46 11.89 2.93
C GLU A 156 13.37 12.13 1.44
N ALA A 157 12.56 11.33 0.73
CA ALA A 157 12.33 11.51 -0.70
C ALA A 157 11.65 12.85 -1.00
N SER A 158 10.66 13.23 -0.19
CA SER A 158 9.96 14.52 -0.31
C SER A 158 10.91 15.70 -0.06
N PHE A 159 11.79 15.59 0.92
CA PHE A 159 12.80 16.62 1.20
C PHE A 159 13.81 16.75 0.07
N ILE A 160 14.38 15.64 -0.41
CA ILE A 160 15.34 15.64 -1.52
C ILE A 160 14.69 16.18 -2.79
N PHE A 161 13.44 15.83 -3.04
CA PHE A 161 12.68 16.33 -4.18
C PHE A 161 12.50 17.85 -4.10
N LYS A 162 12.14 18.39 -2.93
CA LYS A 162 12.06 19.84 -2.71
C LYS A 162 13.39 20.52 -3.00
N GLU A 163 14.48 20.01 -2.42
CA GLU A 163 15.83 20.55 -2.64
C GLU A 163 16.22 20.53 -4.13
N PHE A 164 15.89 19.46 -4.83
CA PHE A 164 16.11 19.34 -6.27
C PHE A 164 15.32 20.40 -7.06
N MET A 165 14.04 20.59 -6.75
CA MET A 165 13.19 21.58 -7.42
C MET A 165 13.69 23.02 -7.15
N GLU A 166 14.05 23.35 -5.92
CA GLU A 166 14.47 24.70 -5.53
C GLU A 166 15.89 25.02 -5.98
N ARG A 167 16.84 24.10 -5.77
CA ARG A 167 18.28 24.36 -6.01
C ARG A 167 18.75 24.02 -7.40
N THR A 168 18.21 22.95 -8.01
CA THR A 168 18.68 22.50 -9.33
C THR A 168 17.82 23.06 -10.45
N ILE A 169 16.49 23.01 -10.32
CA ILE A 169 15.57 23.50 -11.34
C ILE A 169 15.25 24.99 -11.16
N ASN A 170 15.45 25.52 -9.96
CA ASN A 170 15.14 26.90 -9.58
C ASN A 170 13.66 27.24 -9.76
N THR A 171 12.77 26.38 -9.25
CA THR A 171 11.33 26.60 -9.25
C THR A 171 10.70 26.21 -7.90
N LYS A 172 9.60 26.88 -7.55
CA LYS A 172 8.77 26.55 -6.39
C LYS A 172 7.45 25.89 -6.80
N ASN A 173 7.34 25.46 -8.06
CA ASN A 173 6.12 24.81 -8.56
C ASN A 173 6.15 23.32 -8.23
N TYR A 174 5.93 22.98 -6.97
CA TYR A 174 5.80 21.59 -6.52
C TYR A 174 4.69 21.45 -5.50
N GLU A 175 4.08 20.28 -5.47
CA GLU A 175 2.96 19.95 -4.59
C GLU A 175 3.06 18.48 -4.15
N SER A 176 2.61 18.20 -2.94
CA SER A 176 2.58 16.85 -2.37
C SER A 176 1.17 16.30 -2.17
N ARG A 177 0.13 17.10 -2.43
CA ARG A 177 -1.24 16.67 -2.26
C ARG A 177 -1.79 16.04 -3.52
N SER A 178 -2.43 14.89 -3.38
CA SER A 178 -3.30 14.37 -4.43
C SER A 178 -4.50 15.30 -4.57
N ILE A 179 -4.67 15.87 -5.74
CA ILE A 179 -5.88 16.64 -6.07
C ILE A 179 -7.03 15.63 -6.13
N LYS A 180 -7.98 15.74 -5.21
CA LYS A 180 -9.22 14.98 -5.24
C LYS A 180 -10.17 15.58 -6.26
#